data_25591492a23c1e948d2d9f7ddd292a41
#
_entry.id   25591492a23c1e948d2d9f7ddd292a41
#
_cell.length_a   1.000
_cell.length_b   1.000
_cell.length_c   1.000
_cell.angle_alpha   90.00
_cell.angle_beta   90.00
_cell.angle_gamma   90.00
#
_symmetry.space_group_name_H-M   'P 1'
#
loop_
_entity.id
_entity.type
_entity.pdbx_description
1 polymer ?
#
loop_
_entity_poly.entity_id
_entity_poly.type
_entity_poly.pdbx_seq_one_letter_code
_entity_poly.pdbx_strand_id
1 'polypeptide(L)'
;EILTGKNGVGRVIARPFAGGEGNFYRTSRRHDFSLPPTGETMLDLLKGAGRDVIGIGKISDIFAGRGITENLGVNDGNDDGMRKAEECLKRDFSGLCFVNLVDFDEKYGHRRDRDGYAKAISRFDGWLGGFLPRLQEGDALMLTADHGCDPAFLASTDHTREYVPLLVYFPGIRCGESGTRGFSAVAGTALDMLGLKSEDKGESLLPLFG
;
A
#
# COMPACT_ATOMS: atom_id res chain seq x y z
N GLU A 1 -16.50 5.47 20.85
CA GLU A 1 -16.61 6.78 21.58
C GLU A 1 -15.53 6.95 22.65
N ILE A 2 -15.12 5.89 23.39
CA ILE A 2 -14.10 6.03 24.46
C ILE A 2 -12.71 6.35 23.90
N LEU A 3 -12.34 5.77 22.74
CA LEU A 3 -11.03 5.88 22.12
C LEU A 3 -10.98 6.94 21.00
N THR A 4 -11.77 8.01 21.15
CA THR A 4 -11.82 9.16 20.23
C THR A 4 -11.44 10.45 20.95
N GLY A 5 -11.27 11.56 20.23
CA GLY A 5 -10.90 12.86 20.79
C GLY A 5 -9.56 12.79 21.52
N LYS A 6 -9.50 13.32 22.75
CA LYS A 6 -8.27 13.34 23.56
C LYS A 6 -7.70 11.96 23.93
N ASN A 7 -8.53 10.93 23.88
CA ASN A 7 -8.14 9.53 24.11
C ASN A 7 -8.00 8.76 22.79
N GLY A 8 -7.94 9.46 21.66
CA GLY A 8 -7.93 8.87 20.33
C GLY A 8 -6.76 7.91 20.11
N VAL A 9 -7.05 6.75 19.57
CA VAL A 9 -6.07 5.81 19.03
C VAL A 9 -6.32 5.64 17.54
N GLY A 10 -5.26 5.62 16.75
CA GLY A 10 -5.38 5.57 15.28
C GLY A 10 -6.10 4.33 14.77
N ARG A 11 -5.98 3.20 15.48
CA ARG A 11 -6.62 1.94 15.09
C ARG A 11 -6.87 1.03 16.29
N VAL A 12 -8.04 0.39 16.31
CA VAL A 12 -8.40 -0.69 17.24
C VAL A 12 -8.69 -1.95 16.46
N ILE A 13 -8.04 -3.04 16.80
CA ILE A 13 -8.20 -4.32 16.09
C ILE A 13 -8.98 -5.30 16.98
N ALA A 14 -10.16 -5.71 16.53
CA ALA A 14 -10.89 -6.82 17.10
C ALA A 14 -10.37 -8.14 16.48
N ARG A 15 -9.94 -9.05 17.34
CA ARG A 15 -9.48 -10.40 16.93
C ARG A 15 -10.31 -11.48 17.62
N PRO A 16 -11.54 -11.74 17.15
CA PRO A 16 -12.40 -12.77 17.72
C PRO A 16 -11.75 -14.14 17.69
N PHE A 17 -11.96 -14.89 18.76
CA PHE A 17 -11.50 -16.26 18.88
C PHE A 17 -12.68 -17.18 19.26
N ALA A 18 -12.51 -18.47 19.03
CA ALA A 18 -13.45 -19.52 19.39
C ALA A 18 -12.68 -20.71 19.93
N GLY A 19 -13.41 -21.71 20.44
CA GLY A 19 -12.84 -22.89 21.09
C GLY A 19 -13.08 -22.89 22.59
N GLY A 20 -12.42 -23.78 23.32
CA GLY A 20 -12.45 -23.92 24.75
C GLY A 20 -11.05 -23.95 25.35
N GLU A 21 -10.98 -24.16 26.67
CA GLU A 21 -9.72 -24.25 27.40
C GLU A 21 -8.75 -25.25 26.75
N GLY A 22 -7.53 -24.80 26.49
CA GLY A 22 -6.48 -25.58 25.79
C GLY A 22 -6.62 -25.69 24.27
N ASN A 23 -7.71 -25.16 23.65
CA ASN A 23 -7.93 -25.26 22.21
C ASN A 23 -8.58 -23.99 21.65
N PHE A 24 -8.06 -22.82 22.01
CA PHE A 24 -8.51 -21.57 21.43
C PHE A 24 -7.87 -21.33 20.06
N TYR A 25 -8.68 -20.88 19.08
CA TYR A 25 -8.21 -20.50 17.76
C TYR A 25 -8.82 -19.19 17.31
N ARG A 26 -8.08 -18.43 16.49
CA ARG A 26 -8.56 -17.19 15.89
C ARG A 26 -9.58 -17.48 14.80
N THR A 27 -10.66 -16.70 14.77
CA THR A 27 -11.65 -16.78 13.69
C THR A 27 -11.29 -15.81 12.56
N SER A 28 -11.91 -15.98 11.40
CA SER A 28 -11.79 -15.07 10.25
C SER A 28 -12.49 -13.72 10.47
N ARG A 29 -13.20 -13.53 11.57
CA ARG A 29 -13.98 -12.31 11.89
C ARG A 29 -13.14 -11.18 12.46
N ARG A 30 -11.86 -11.07 12.06
CA ARG A 30 -11.05 -9.90 12.38
C ARG A 30 -11.70 -8.65 11.80
N HIS A 31 -11.70 -7.57 12.58
CA HIS A 31 -12.18 -6.28 12.14
C HIS A 31 -11.26 -5.18 12.67
N ASP A 32 -10.83 -4.30 11.77
CA ASP A 32 -9.99 -3.16 12.10
C ASP A 32 -10.87 -1.90 12.11
N PHE A 33 -10.93 -1.22 13.25
CA PHE A 33 -11.61 0.06 13.43
C PHE A 33 -10.55 1.15 13.35
N SER A 34 -10.39 1.77 12.20
CA SER A 34 -9.45 2.87 11.98
C SER A 34 -10.15 4.20 12.18
N LEU A 35 -9.44 5.18 12.76
CA LEU A 35 -9.87 6.56 12.69
C LEU A 35 -9.68 7.07 11.24
N PRO A 36 -10.64 7.84 10.71
CA PRO A 36 -10.42 8.52 9.44
C PRO A 36 -9.18 9.42 9.53
N PRO A 37 -8.46 9.62 8.42
CA PRO A 37 -7.38 10.59 8.35
C PRO A 37 -7.83 11.96 8.89
N THR A 38 -6.97 12.60 9.69
CA THR A 38 -7.31 13.87 10.35
C THR A 38 -7.32 15.07 9.40
N GLY A 39 -6.66 14.94 8.25
CA GLY A 39 -6.62 15.95 7.19
C GLY A 39 -7.08 15.40 5.85
N GLU A 40 -7.13 16.25 4.86
CA GLU A 40 -7.38 15.87 3.48
C GLU A 40 -6.19 15.06 2.94
N THR A 41 -6.44 13.92 2.30
CA THR A 41 -5.43 13.04 1.72
C THR A 41 -5.37 13.19 0.19
N MET A 42 -4.33 12.63 -0.45
CA MET A 42 -4.32 12.57 -1.91
C MET A 42 -5.54 11.81 -2.48
N LEU A 43 -6.07 10.83 -1.74
CA LEU A 43 -7.24 10.06 -2.17
C LEU A 43 -8.49 10.95 -2.22
N ASP A 44 -8.62 11.87 -1.25
CA ASP A 44 -9.73 12.84 -1.23
C ASP A 44 -9.62 13.80 -2.43
N LEU A 45 -8.42 14.29 -2.73
CA LEU A 45 -8.17 15.18 -3.85
C LEU A 45 -8.45 14.51 -5.19
N LEU A 46 -8.00 13.27 -5.37
CA LEU A 46 -8.26 12.48 -6.59
C LEU A 46 -9.77 12.28 -6.77
N LYS A 47 -10.46 11.82 -5.73
CA LYS A 47 -11.91 11.62 -5.75
C LYS A 47 -12.66 12.94 -6.00
N GLY A 48 -12.24 14.03 -5.36
CA GLY A 48 -12.81 15.36 -5.54
C GLY A 48 -12.66 15.89 -6.96
N ALA A 49 -11.58 15.49 -7.64
CA ALA A 49 -11.31 15.81 -9.05
C ALA A 49 -11.99 14.84 -10.04
N GLY A 50 -12.85 13.94 -9.56
CA GLY A 50 -13.54 12.96 -10.39
C GLY A 50 -12.65 11.83 -10.92
N ARG A 51 -11.49 11.60 -10.26
CA ARG A 51 -10.60 10.49 -10.59
C ARG A 51 -11.01 9.23 -9.84
N ASP A 52 -10.77 8.07 -10.44
CA ASP A 52 -10.96 6.80 -9.77
C ASP A 52 -9.90 6.58 -8.70
N VAL A 53 -10.31 6.03 -7.56
CA VAL A 53 -9.43 5.60 -6.48
C VAL A 53 -9.82 4.18 -6.10
N ILE A 54 -9.11 3.21 -6.65
CA ILE A 54 -9.36 1.79 -6.49
C ILE A 54 -8.45 1.25 -5.40
N GLY A 55 -9.01 0.77 -4.30
CA GLY A 55 -8.27 0.18 -3.18
C GLY A 55 -8.24 -1.34 -3.27
N ILE A 56 -7.04 -1.93 -3.11
CA ILE A 56 -6.81 -3.38 -3.09
C ILE A 56 -6.06 -3.75 -1.81
N GLY A 57 -6.51 -4.79 -1.12
CA GLY A 57 -5.95 -5.20 0.16
C GLY A 57 -6.50 -4.36 1.32
N LYS A 58 -5.63 -3.93 2.24
CA LYS A 58 -6.02 -3.18 3.43
C LYS A 58 -6.23 -1.67 3.20
N ILE A 59 -6.12 -1.19 1.97
CA ILE A 59 -6.15 0.27 1.69
C ILE A 59 -7.44 0.90 2.22
N SER A 60 -8.59 0.28 1.97
CA SER A 60 -9.86 0.81 2.48
C SER A 60 -9.91 0.86 4.01
N ASP A 61 -9.36 -0.13 4.69
CA ASP A 61 -9.32 -0.17 6.17
C ASP A 61 -8.37 0.91 6.73
N ILE A 62 -7.21 1.11 6.08
CA ILE A 62 -6.21 2.11 6.49
C ILE A 62 -6.79 3.52 6.41
N PHE A 63 -7.53 3.83 5.35
CA PHE A 63 -8.14 5.14 5.13
C PHE A 63 -9.58 5.24 5.66
N ALA A 64 -10.09 4.22 6.38
CA ALA A 64 -11.47 4.14 6.84
C ALA A 64 -12.50 4.38 5.71
N GLY A 65 -12.20 3.91 4.50
CA GLY A 65 -12.99 4.10 3.28
C GLY A 65 -12.96 5.51 2.69
N ARG A 66 -12.28 6.46 3.35
CA ARG A 66 -12.24 7.85 2.93
C ARG A 66 -11.43 8.02 1.64
N GLY A 67 -11.95 8.77 0.69
CA GLY A 67 -11.29 9.03 -0.60
C GLY A 67 -11.32 7.85 -1.58
N ILE A 68 -11.78 6.66 -1.18
CA ILE A 68 -11.91 5.49 -2.05
C ILE A 68 -13.18 5.59 -2.90
N THR A 69 -13.06 5.31 -4.21
CA THR A 69 -14.21 5.22 -5.12
C THR A 69 -14.66 3.77 -5.32
N GLU A 70 -13.71 2.83 -5.28
CA GLU A 70 -13.98 1.40 -5.40
C GLU A 70 -13.04 0.60 -4.48
N ASN A 71 -13.58 -0.38 -3.76
CA ASN A 71 -12.82 -1.27 -2.91
C ASN A 71 -12.91 -2.71 -3.42
N LEU A 72 -11.79 -3.27 -3.89
CA LEU A 72 -11.70 -4.66 -4.35
C LEU A 72 -11.41 -5.66 -3.22
N GLY A 73 -11.53 -5.18 -1.98
CA GLY A 73 -11.45 -5.99 -0.77
C GLY A 73 -10.05 -6.45 -0.40
N VAL A 74 -9.98 -7.22 0.68
CA VAL A 74 -8.74 -7.78 1.20
C VAL A 74 -8.15 -8.83 0.25
N ASN A 75 -6.85 -9.06 0.37
CA ASN A 75 -6.13 -10.05 -0.42
C ASN A 75 -5.99 -11.37 0.34
N ASP A 76 -6.13 -12.48 -0.36
CA ASP A 76 -5.69 -13.79 0.11
C ASP A 76 -4.22 -14.00 -0.26
N GLY A 77 -3.35 -13.20 0.39
CA GLY A 77 -1.92 -13.14 0.13
C GLY A 77 -1.51 -12.26 -1.05
N ASN A 78 -0.19 -12.22 -1.29
CA ASN A 78 0.38 -11.36 -2.33
C ASN A 78 -0.07 -11.74 -3.74
N ASP A 79 -0.22 -13.03 -4.02
CA ASP A 79 -0.63 -13.50 -5.36
C ASP A 79 -2.02 -13.00 -5.76
N ASP A 80 -2.95 -12.98 -4.82
CA ASP A 80 -4.28 -12.43 -5.06
C ASP A 80 -4.22 -10.91 -5.28
N GLY A 81 -3.38 -10.20 -4.51
CA GLY A 81 -3.16 -8.76 -4.71
C GLY A 81 -2.55 -8.44 -6.09
N MET A 82 -1.55 -9.21 -6.51
CA MET A 82 -0.92 -9.08 -7.83
C MET A 82 -1.93 -9.38 -8.95
N ARG A 83 -2.73 -10.44 -8.82
CA ARG A 83 -3.80 -10.77 -9.77
C ARG A 83 -4.83 -9.64 -9.89
N LYS A 84 -5.29 -9.08 -8.77
CA LYS A 84 -6.22 -7.93 -8.77
C LYS A 84 -5.61 -6.69 -9.43
N ALA A 85 -4.31 -6.43 -9.22
CA ALA A 85 -3.60 -5.36 -9.91
C ALA A 85 -3.58 -5.56 -11.43
N GLU A 86 -3.35 -6.80 -11.90
CA GLU A 86 -3.43 -7.13 -13.33
C GLU A 86 -4.84 -6.97 -13.91
N GLU A 87 -5.87 -7.27 -13.14
CA GLU A 87 -7.25 -7.06 -13.55
C GLU A 87 -7.57 -5.56 -13.63
N CYS A 88 -7.05 -4.75 -12.70
CA CYS A 88 -7.15 -3.30 -12.79
C CYS A 88 -6.47 -2.74 -14.05
N LEU A 89 -5.29 -3.25 -14.40
CA LEU A 89 -4.56 -2.80 -15.59
C LEU A 89 -5.33 -3.04 -16.90
N LYS A 90 -6.27 -3.99 -16.93
CA LYS A 90 -7.13 -4.26 -18.10
C LYS A 90 -8.33 -3.34 -18.20
N ARG A 91 -8.57 -2.52 -17.19
CA ARG A 91 -9.75 -1.65 -17.10
C ARG A 91 -9.43 -0.28 -17.71
N ASP A 92 -10.43 0.30 -18.34
CA ASP A 92 -10.38 1.71 -18.75
C ASP A 92 -10.78 2.58 -17.55
N PHE A 93 -9.80 3.20 -16.87
CA PHE A 93 -10.02 4.14 -15.77
C PHE A 93 -8.95 5.22 -15.75
N SER A 94 -9.25 6.35 -15.16
CA SER A 94 -8.29 7.45 -14.99
C SER A 94 -8.18 7.83 -13.52
N GLY A 95 -7.08 7.42 -12.88
CA GLY A 95 -6.89 7.62 -11.45
C GLY A 95 -5.82 6.75 -10.84
N LEU A 96 -6.05 6.31 -9.61
CA LEU A 96 -5.09 5.55 -8.81
C LEU A 96 -5.63 4.15 -8.49
N CYS A 97 -4.89 3.11 -8.84
CA CYS A 97 -5.03 1.77 -8.27
C CYS A 97 -4.01 1.61 -7.14
N PHE A 98 -4.45 1.61 -5.90
CA PHE A 98 -3.59 1.51 -4.72
C PHE A 98 -3.66 0.10 -4.14
N VAL A 99 -2.52 -0.60 -4.18
CA VAL A 99 -2.42 -2.02 -3.80
C VAL A 99 -1.55 -2.17 -2.55
N ASN A 100 -2.06 -2.87 -1.55
CA ASN A 100 -1.29 -3.31 -0.39
C ASN A 100 -1.03 -4.82 -0.47
N LEU A 101 0.25 -5.21 -0.60
CA LEU A 101 0.68 -6.61 -0.56
C LEU A 101 1.10 -6.97 0.87
N VAL A 102 0.39 -7.91 1.48
CA VAL A 102 0.42 -8.11 2.95
C VAL A 102 1.37 -9.20 3.43
N ASP A 103 1.77 -10.16 2.58
CA ASP A 103 2.54 -11.33 3.01
C ASP A 103 3.94 -10.98 3.49
N PHE A 104 4.57 -9.93 2.93
CA PHE A 104 5.90 -9.50 3.32
C PHE A 104 5.95 -9.19 4.82
N ASP A 105 4.96 -8.50 5.33
CA ASP A 105 4.82 -8.16 6.74
C ASP A 105 4.22 -9.31 7.56
N GLU A 106 2.98 -9.72 7.24
CA GLU A 106 2.19 -10.61 8.11
C GLU A 106 2.69 -12.05 8.13
N LYS A 107 3.12 -12.55 6.97
CA LYS A 107 3.45 -13.97 6.79
C LYS A 107 4.93 -14.25 7.00
N TYR A 108 5.79 -13.33 6.63
CA TYR A 108 7.24 -13.53 6.67
C TYR A 108 7.95 -12.60 7.65
N GLY A 109 7.70 -11.30 7.61
CA GLY A 109 8.36 -10.30 8.44
C GLY A 109 8.16 -10.53 9.94
N HIS A 110 6.95 -10.45 10.42
CA HIS A 110 6.59 -10.70 11.82
C HIS A 110 6.91 -12.12 12.31
N ARG A 111 7.05 -13.08 11.41
CA ARG A 111 7.37 -14.48 11.75
C ARG A 111 8.84 -14.81 11.66
N ARG A 112 9.67 -13.84 11.28
CA ARG A 112 11.12 -14.00 11.12
C ARG A 112 11.49 -15.13 10.13
N ASP A 113 10.65 -15.32 9.12
CA ASP A 113 10.88 -16.27 8.03
C ASP A 113 11.67 -15.61 6.91
N ARG A 114 13.00 -15.58 7.03
CA ARG A 114 13.91 -14.98 6.03
C ARG A 114 13.81 -15.65 4.67
N ASP A 115 13.72 -16.96 4.65
CA ASP A 115 13.70 -17.73 3.42
C ASP A 115 12.36 -17.53 2.67
N GLY A 116 11.26 -17.50 3.40
CA GLY A 116 9.94 -17.16 2.87
C GLY A 116 9.88 -15.74 2.34
N TYR A 117 10.47 -14.78 3.06
CA TYR A 117 10.55 -13.39 2.64
C TYR A 117 11.35 -13.24 1.33
N ALA A 118 12.53 -13.86 1.24
CA ALA A 118 13.35 -13.84 0.04
C ALA A 118 12.64 -14.48 -1.17
N LYS A 119 11.97 -15.62 -0.96
CA LYS A 119 11.15 -16.27 -2.00
C LYS A 119 9.98 -15.39 -2.45
N ALA A 120 9.34 -14.68 -1.51
CA ALA A 120 8.26 -13.75 -1.83
C ALA A 120 8.74 -12.57 -2.67
N ILE A 121 9.92 -12.01 -2.38
CA ILE A 121 10.56 -10.98 -3.21
C ILE A 121 10.86 -11.52 -4.62
N SER A 122 11.49 -12.70 -4.72
CA SER A 122 11.80 -13.30 -6.03
C SER A 122 10.55 -13.59 -6.85
N ARG A 123 9.45 -14.00 -6.19
CA ARG A 123 8.16 -14.22 -6.85
C ARG A 123 7.55 -12.90 -7.35
N PHE A 124 7.60 -11.86 -6.53
CA PHE A 124 7.16 -10.52 -6.89
C PHE A 124 7.97 -9.96 -8.07
N ASP A 125 9.30 -10.12 -8.05
CA ASP A 125 10.18 -9.69 -9.12
C ASP A 125 9.87 -10.40 -10.45
N GLY A 126 9.66 -11.72 -10.41
CA GLY A 126 9.24 -12.48 -11.59
C GLY A 126 7.87 -12.03 -12.14
N TRP A 127 6.91 -11.73 -11.27
CA TRP A 127 5.64 -11.15 -11.66
C TRP A 127 5.81 -9.74 -12.26
N LEU A 128 6.64 -8.91 -11.64
CA LEU A 128 6.91 -7.54 -12.08
C LEU A 128 7.51 -7.52 -13.50
N GLY A 129 8.42 -8.45 -13.80
CA GLY A 129 8.98 -8.63 -15.14
C GLY A 129 7.93 -8.89 -16.22
N GLY A 130 6.82 -9.55 -15.86
CA GLY A 130 5.67 -9.76 -16.75
C GLY A 130 4.65 -8.62 -16.75
N PHE A 131 4.64 -7.80 -15.69
CA PHE A 131 3.69 -6.70 -15.51
C PHE A 131 4.15 -5.42 -16.22
N LEU A 132 5.41 -5.02 -16.05
CA LEU A 132 5.98 -3.78 -16.61
C LEU A 132 5.78 -3.62 -18.11
N PRO A 133 6.02 -4.66 -18.96
CA PRO A 133 5.82 -4.52 -20.41
C PRO A 133 4.38 -4.30 -20.84
N ARG A 134 3.41 -4.45 -19.94
CA ARG A 134 1.98 -4.28 -20.21
C ARG A 134 1.50 -2.86 -19.92
N LEU A 135 2.31 -2.06 -19.22
CA LEU A 135 2.03 -0.65 -19.00
C LEU A 135 2.08 0.12 -20.33
N GLN A 136 1.07 0.93 -20.57
CA GLN A 136 0.94 1.74 -21.79
C GLN A 136 1.37 3.18 -21.53
N GLU A 137 1.44 3.96 -22.57
CA GLU A 137 1.65 5.40 -22.47
C GLU A 137 0.53 6.02 -21.62
N GLY A 138 0.92 6.78 -20.61
CA GLY A 138 0.01 7.33 -19.61
C GLY A 138 -0.11 6.49 -18.32
N ASP A 139 0.35 5.24 -18.33
CA ASP A 139 0.42 4.42 -17.11
C ASP A 139 1.72 4.69 -16.35
N ALA A 140 1.64 4.64 -15.01
CA ALA A 140 2.81 4.69 -14.14
C ALA A 140 2.69 3.69 -13.00
N LEU A 141 3.82 3.14 -12.57
CA LEU A 141 3.94 2.26 -11.42
C LEU A 141 4.85 2.89 -10.38
N MET A 142 4.39 2.98 -9.15
CA MET A 142 5.23 3.30 -7.99
C MET A 142 5.22 2.12 -7.02
N LEU A 143 6.41 1.70 -6.61
CA LEU A 143 6.61 0.65 -5.61
C LEU A 143 7.29 1.26 -4.39
N THR A 144 6.69 1.05 -3.23
CA THR A 144 7.25 1.48 -1.95
C THR A 144 6.78 0.55 -0.84
N ALA A 145 7.20 0.82 0.39
CA ALA A 145 6.64 0.18 1.59
C ALA A 145 6.28 1.27 2.61
N ASP A 146 5.36 0.97 3.51
CA ASP A 146 4.93 1.85 4.60
C ASP A 146 5.89 1.83 5.79
N HIS A 147 6.65 0.74 5.97
CA HIS A 147 7.68 0.57 6.99
C HIS A 147 8.64 -0.55 6.62
N GLY A 148 9.76 -0.66 7.36
CA GLY A 148 10.64 -1.82 7.34
C GLY A 148 10.08 -2.98 8.17
N CYS A 149 10.43 -4.19 7.80
CA CYS A 149 10.16 -5.39 8.60
C CYS A 149 11.24 -6.45 8.31
N ASP A 150 12.44 -6.25 8.90
CA ASP A 150 13.58 -7.15 8.68
C ASP A 150 13.35 -8.52 9.34
N PRO A 151 13.17 -9.59 8.56
CA PRO A 151 12.96 -10.93 9.10
C PRO A 151 14.23 -11.51 9.76
N ALA A 152 15.40 -10.88 9.59
CA ALA A 152 16.65 -11.28 10.24
C ALA A 152 16.85 -10.62 11.62
N PHE A 153 16.08 -9.60 11.95
CA PHE A 153 16.17 -8.92 13.23
C PHE A 153 15.43 -9.71 14.32
N LEU A 154 16.15 -10.54 15.07
CA LEU A 154 15.58 -11.50 16.04
C LEU A 154 15.23 -10.89 17.40
N ALA A 155 15.64 -9.65 17.68
CA ALA A 155 15.40 -9.03 19.01
C ALA A 155 13.92 -8.65 19.25
N SER A 156 13.13 -8.52 18.21
CA SER A 156 11.70 -8.20 18.28
C SER A 156 10.96 -8.85 17.12
N THR A 157 9.67 -9.07 17.26
CA THR A 157 8.77 -9.44 16.15
C THR A 157 8.05 -8.24 15.58
N ASP A 158 8.40 -7.04 16.00
CA ASP A 158 7.81 -5.79 15.53
C ASP A 158 8.52 -5.28 14.26
N HIS A 159 7.98 -4.20 13.69
CA HIS A 159 8.55 -3.53 12.52
C HIS A 159 9.97 -3.01 12.81
N THR A 160 10.76 -2.86 11.77
CA THR A 160 12.10 -2.28 11.82
C THR A 160 12.15 -0.90 11.16
N ARG A 161 13.27 -0.17 11.26
CA ARG A 161 13.32 1.27 10.94
C ARG A 161 14.33 1.60 9.84
N GLU A 162 14.60 0.67 8.96
CA GLU A 162 15.38 0.92 7.76
C GLU A 162 14.61 1.78 6.74
N TYR A 163 15.34 2.41 5.85
CA TYR A 163 14.75 3.09 4.70
C TYR A 163 14.03 2.08 3.81
N VAL A 164 12.84 2.44 3.38
CA VAL A 164 12.05 1.64 2.44
C VAL A 164 12.40 1.99 0.99
N PRO A 165 12.23 1.05 0.04
CA PRO A 165 12.46 1.35 -1.37
C PRO A 165 11.44 2.38 -1.88
N LEU A 166 11.84 3.16 -2.89
CA LEU A 166 10.95 3.95 -3.71
C LEU A 166 11.40 3.80 -5.16
N LEU A 167 10.60 3.07 -5.94
CA LEU A 167 10.84 2.81 -7.34
C LEU A 167 9.69 3.40 -8.16
N VAL A 168 10.03 4.14 -9.21
CA VAL A 168 9.05 4.74 -10.12
C VAL A 168 9.36 4.27 -11.54
N TYR A 169 8.34 3.82 -12.23
CA TYR A 169 8.44 3.40 -13.62
C TYR A 169 7.23 3.86 -14.43
N PHE A 170 7.48 4.34 -15.62
CA PHE A 170 6.50 4.55 -16.69
C PHE A 170 7.18 4.41 -18.06
N PRO A 171 6.46 4.07 -19.13
CA PRO A 171 7.04 3.94 -20.46
C PRO A 171 7.78 5.24 -20.88
N GLY A 172 9.03 5.10 -21.31
CA GLY A 172 9.86 6.23 -21.72
C GLY A 172 10.61 6.95 -20.60
N ILE A 173 10.47 6.53 -19.34
CA ILE A 173 11.21 7.10 -18.21
C ILE A 173 12.73 7.01 -18.42
N ARG A 174 13.44 8.08 -18.10
CA ARG A 174 14.91 8.05 -18.03
C ARG A 174 15.34 7.48 -16.68
N CYS A 175 16.33 6.59 -16.71
CA CYS A 175 16.94 6.11 -15.47
C CYS A 175 17.58 7.26 -14.69
N GLY A 176 17.33 7.31 -13.39
CA GLY A 176 17.88 8.32 -12.49
C GLY A 176 17.70 7.91 -11.04
N GLU A 177 18.29 8.68 -10.14
CA GLU A 177 18.18 8.50 -8.70
C GLU A 177 17.46 9.69 -8.09
N SER A 178 16.41 9.43 -7.31
CA SER A 178 15.71 10.49 -6.59
C SER A 178 16.40 10.89 -5.30
N GLY A 179 17.33 10.08 -4.80
CA GLY A 179 17.86 10.19 -3.45
C GLY A 179 16.79 9.86 -2.39
N THR A 180 17.10 10.11 -1.12
CA THR A 180 16.15 9.90 -0.02
C THR A 180 15.05 10.95 -0.04
N ARG A 181 13.80 10.52 0.07
CA ARG A 181 12.60 11.37 0.10
C ARG A 181 11.70 11.01 1.28
N GLY A 182 10.86 11.97 1.69
CA GLY A 182 9.78 11.68 2.63
C GLY A 182 8.64 10.90 1.98
N PHE A 183 7.84 10.20 2.76
CA PHE A 183 6.68 9.42 2.26
C PHE A 183 5.69 10.27 1.45
N SER A 184 5.57 11.56 1.77
CA SER A 184 4.70 12.48 1.06
C SER A 184 5.08 12.65 -0.42
N ALA A 185 6.33 12.36 -0.83
CA ALA A 185 6.74 12.40 -2.24
C ALA A 185 5.93 11.43 -3.12
N VAL A 186 5.44 10.30 -2.56
CA VAL A 186 4.53 9.39 -3.27
C VAL A 186 3.24 10.10 -3.63
N ALA A 187 2.64 10.83 -2.67
CA ALA A 187 1.40 11.56 -2.89
C ALA A 187 1.61 12.73 -3.88
N GLY A 188 2.66 13.53 -3.69
CA GLY A 188 2.98 14.65 -4.58
C GLY A 188 3.20 14.19 -6.02
N THR A 189 3.92 13.08 -6.21
CA THR A 189 4.19 12.51 -7.54
C THR A 189 2.92 11.97 -8.18
N ALA A 190 2.10 11.20 -7.43
CA ALA A 190 0.85 10.64 -7.96
C ALA A 190 -0.13 11.75 -8.39
N LEU A 191 -0.27 12.80 -7.60
CA LEU A 191 -1.12 13.93 -7.93
C LEU A 191 -0.62 14.65 -9.18
N ASP A 192 0.68 14.92 -9.27
CA ASP A 192 1.27 15.62 -10.42
C ASP A 192 1.12 14.80 -11.72
N MET A 193 1.34 13.46 -11.66
CA MET A 193 1.10 12.55 -12.79
C MET A 193 -0.35 12.59 -13.29
N LEU A 194 -1.30 12.84 -12.41
CA LEU A 194 -2.73 12.93 -12.73
C LEU A 194 -3.20 14.38 -13.02
N GLY A 195 -2.25 15.32 -13.13
CA GLY A 195 -2.52 16.72 -13.47
C GLY A 195 -3.10 17.54 -12.31
N LEU A 196 -2.95 17.06 -11.07
CA LEU A 196 -3.41 17.73 -9.86
C LEU A 196 -2.20 18.25 -9.08
N LYS A 197 -2.23 19.52 -8.70
CA LYS A 197 -1.18 20.11 -7.86
C LYS A 197 -1.71 20.31 -6.46
N SER A 198 -0.90 19.96 -5.47
CA SER A 198 -1.15 20.25 -4.07
C SER A 198 0.17 20.46 -3.35
N GLU A 199 0.50 21.71 -3.05
CA GLU A 199 1.79 22.12 -2.46
C GLU A 199 1.99 21.50 -1.05
N ASP A 200 0.91 21.18 -0.35
CA ASP A 200 0.95 20.62 1.00
C ASP A 200 0.98 19.08 1.04
N LYS A 201 0.92 18.39 -0.10
CA LYS A 201 0.88 16.91 -0.17
C LYS A 201 2.22 16.26 -0.48
N GLY A 202 3.28 17.04 -0.64
CA GLY A 202 4.63 16.55 -0.87
C GLY A 202 5.21 16.96 -2.22
N GLU A 203 6.53 16.84 -2.30
CA GLU A 203 7.30 17.17 -3.50
C GLU A 203 7.06 16.11 -4.60
N SER A 204 6.78 16.56 -5.82
CA SER A 204 6.72 15.66 -6.98
C SER A 204 8.11 15.27 -7.46
N LEU A 205 8.27 13.99 -7.80
CA LEU A 205 9.51 13.47 -8.41
C LEU A 205 9.51 13.57 -9.95
N LEU A 206 8.39 13.94 -10.58
CA LEU A 206 8.30 14.04 -12.04
C LEU A 206 9.40 14.91 -12.66
N PRO A 207 9.80 16.07 -12.10
CA PRO A 207 10.86 16.89 -12.67
C PRO A 207 12.23 16.19 -12.74
N LEU A 208 12.42 15.08 -12.01
CA LEU A 208 13.66 14.31 -12.05
C LEU A 208 13.73 13.35 -13.25
N PHE A 209 12.62 13.06 -13.89
CA PHE A 209 12.47 12.01 -14.90
C PHE A 209 12.25 12.57 -16.32
N GLY A 210 12.08 13.89 -16.44
CA GLY A 210 11.78 14.62 -17.67
C GLY A 210 12.94 14.94 -18.57
#